data_f6fdb2f80809092b8526f07741f82c47
#
_entry.id   f6fdb2f80809092b8526f07741f82c47
#
_cell.length_a   1.000
_cell.length_b   1.000
_cell.length_c   1.000
_cell.angle_alpha   90.00
_cell.angle_beta   90.00
_cell.angle_gamma   90.00
#
_symmetry.space_group_name_H-M   'P 1'
#
loop_
_entity.id
_entity.type
_entity.pdbx_description
1 polymer ?
#
loop_
_entity_poly.entity_id
_entity_poly.type
_entity_poly.pdbx_seq_one_letter_code
_entity_poly.pdbx_strand_id
1 'polypeptide(L)'
;MNVETVDYQDPTASAALHSSLRDTGFAVLANHPISAERIADIYDGWGSFFANKDKFEFAVQPPRHDGYFAFRSENAKDSPTKDLKEFFHVYPDSPLPEALSAATAAIYADLQALGVELLSWIQKEAPDDIRTGFSLPLDEMMADSNQSLLRILHYPPVEEAETDAIRAAAHEDINLITLLLSGSKPGLQAKDAAGNWHDIACDAGMITINNGDMLAMTSDNYFPSTTHRVINPDAKQNQSRYSMPMFLHPRPEVLLKPGTTADDYLQERLTEIGLKPQTAS
;
A
#
# COMPACT_ATOMS: atom_id res chain seq x y z
N MET A 1 14.23 -1.19 -15.24
CA MET A 1 13.33 -0.22 -14.57
C MET A 1 14.21 0.74 -13.77
N ASN A 2 14.02 2.06 -13.89
CA ASN A 2 14.75 3.06 -13.10
C ASN A 2 13.75 3.84 -12.25
N VAL A 3 13.59 3.43 -10.99
CA VAL A 3 12.72 4.12 -10.01
C VAL A 3 13.51 5.27 -9.41
N GLU A 4 12.98 6.50 -9.52
CA GLU A 4 13.67 7.68 -9.02
C GLU A 4 13.52 7.85 -7.51
N THR A 5 14.60 8.28 -6.84
CA THR A 5 14.54 8.81 -5.48
C THR A 5 14.33 10.32 -5.56
N VAL A 6 13.16 10.76 -5.18
CA VAL A 6 12.70 12.15 -5.20
C VAL A 6 12.97 12.79 -3.86
N ASP A 7 13.69 13.91 -3.84
CA ASP A 7 13.82 14.73 -2.64
C ASP A 7 12.57 15.61 -2.49
N TYR A 8 11.75 15.35 -1.46
CA TYR A 8 10.53 16.12 -1.20
C TYR A 8 10.76 17.64 -1.08
N GLN A 9 11.95 18.07 -0.65
CA GLN A 9 12.28 19.48 -0.46
C GLN A 9 12.81 20.16 -1.75
N ASP A 10 13.04 19.38 -2.82
CA ASP A 10 13.51 19.94 -4.09
C ASP A 10 12.34 20.67 -4.80
N PRO A 11 12.57 21.90 -5.32
CA PRO A 11 11.55 22.63 -6.10
C PRO A 11 11.01 21.87 -7.32
N THR A 12 11.74 20.86 -7.83
CA THR A 12 11.35 20.02 -8.97
C THR A 12 10.75 18.68 -8.54
N ALA A 13 10.51 18.46 -7.23
CA ALA A 13 10.02 17.19 -6.69
C ALA A 13 8.74 16.70 -7.37
N SER A 14 7.77 17.60 -7.63
CA SER A 14 6.51 17.22 -8.28
C SER A 14 6.74 16.67 -9.69
N ALA A 15 7.62 17.28 -10.49
CA ALA A 15 7.92 16.81 -11.83
C ALA A 15 8.69 15.49 -11.83
N ALA A 16 9.64 15.31 -10.90
CA ALA A 16 10.39 14.06 -10.74
C ALA A 16 9.46 12.91 -10.30
N LEU A 17 8.60 13.15 -9.31
CA LEU A 17 7.59 12.20 -8.84
C LEU A 17 6.68 11.76 -10.00
N HIS A 18 6.08 12.72 -10.70
CA HIS A 18 5.22 12.47 -11.85
C HIS A 18 5.92 11.60 -12.91
N SER A 19 7.17 11.94 -13.29
CA SER A 19 7.92 11.21 -14.31
C SER A 19 8.20 9.78 -13.90
N SER A 20 8.64 9.55 -12.65
CA SER A 20 8.91 8.21 -12.14
C SER A 20 7.64 7.34 -12.09
N LEU A 21 6.53 7.89 -11.60
CA LEU A 21 5.24 7.18 -11.52
C LEU A 21 4.66 6.87 -12.90
N ARG A 22 4.78 7.77 -13.88
CA ARG A 22 4.38 7.53 -15.27
C ARG A 22 5.21 6.41 -15.91
N ASP A 23 6.51 6.44 -15.72
CA ASP A 23 7.44 5.57 -16.47
C ASP A 23 7.59 4.18 -15.83
N THR A 24 7.38 4.08 -14.51
CA THR A 24 7.64 2.85 -13.77
C THR A 24 6.48 2.39 -12.88
N GLY A 25 5.51 3.25 -12.59
CA GLY A 25 4.49 3.03 -11.57
C GLY A 25 4.99 3.17 -10.14
N PHE A 26 6.28 3.51 -9.95
CA PHE A 26 6.95 3.61 -8.64
C PHE A 26 7.80 4.88 -8.51
N ALA A 27 7.95 5.35 -7.27
CA ALA A 27 8.92 6.36 -6.86
C ALA A 27 9.35 6.11 -5.41
N VAL A 28 10.50 6.64 -5.00
CA VAL A 28 10.96 6.66 -3.61
C VAL A 28 11.05 8.11 -3.17
N LEU A 29 10.47 8.46 -2.03
CA LEU A 29 10.44 9.81 -1.48
C LEU A 29 11.39 9.94 -0.29
N ALA A 30 12.36 10.83 -0.39
CA ALA A 30 13.29 11.20 0.67
C ALA A 30 12.94 12.58 1.25
N ASN A 31 13.43 12.90 2.44
CA ASN A 31 13.30 14.19 3.13
C ASN A 31 11.84 14.67 3.32
N HIS A 32 10.88 13.73 3.35
CA HIS A 32 9.46 13.98 3.61
C HIS A 32 9.21 14.36 5.10
N PRO A 33 8.04 14.96 5.45
CA PRO A 33 7.80 15.52 6.78
C PRO A 33 7.69 14.49 7.93
N ILE A 34 7.54 13.19 7.64
CA ILE A 34 7.46 12.15 8.67
C ILE A 34 8.87 11.73 9.06
N SER A 35 9.28 11.98 10.32
CA SER A 35 10.66 11.72 10.74
C SER A 35 10.99 10.22 10.81
N ALA A 36 12.25 9.88 10.53
CA ALA A 36 12.76 8.51 10.60
C ALA A 36 12.62 7.93 12.03
N GLU A 37 12.73 8.75 13.07
CA GLU A 37 12.52 8.34 14.46
C GLU A 37 11.08 7.88 14.69
N ARG A 38 10.07 8.64 14.23
CA ARG A 38 8.66 8.24 14.33
C ARG A 38 8.37 6.95 13.56
N ILE A 39 9.01 6.76 12.40
CA ILE A 39 8.90 5.51 11.64
C ILE A 39 9.49 4.34 12.42
N ALA A 40 10.65 4.52 13.05
CA ALA A 40 11.26 3.48 13.88
C ALA A 40 10.37 3.13 15.09
N ASP A 41 9.90 4.13 15.82
CA ASP A 41 9.06 3.94 17.02
C ASP A 41 7.76 3.18 16.72
N ILE A 42 7.09 3.52 15.61
CA ILE A 42 5.85 2.83 15.23
C ILE A 42 6.10 1.37 14.83
N TYR A 43 7.22 1.08 14.16
CA TYR A 43 7.62 -0.29 13.84
C TYR A 43 7.97 -1.11 15.09
N ASP A 44 8.68 -0.53 16.05
CA ASP A 44 9.05 -1.19 17.31
C ASP A 44 7.82 -1.50 18.15
N GLY A 45 6.87 -0.56 18.22
CA GLY A 45 5.60 -0.75 18.91
C GLY A 45 4.78 -1.90 18.31
N TRP A 46 4.57 -1.90 16.99
CA TRP A 46 3.83 -2.95 16.31
C TRP A 46 4.60 -4.28 16.28
N GLY A 47 5.93 -4.25 16.24
CA GLY A 47 6.76 -5.45 16.40
C GLY A 47 6.52 -6.14 17.74
N SER A 48 6.43 -5.35 18.81
CA SER A 48 6.07 -5.84 20.15
C SER A 48 4.66 -6.42 20.21
N PHE A 49 3.68 -5.79 19.55
CA PHE A 49 2.31 -6.31 19.44
C PHE A 49 2.26 -7.67 18.74
N PHE A 50 2.90 -7.82 17.58
CA PHE A 50 2.92 -9.09 16.85
C PHE A 50 3.63 -10.22 17.62
N ALA A 51 4.59 -9.89 18.48
CA ALA A 51 5.25 -10.87 19.35
C ALA A 51 4.39 -11.32 20.52
N ASN A 52 3.33 -10.56 20.89
CA ASN A 52 2.46 -10.85 22.02
C ASN A 52 1.23 -11.68 21.59
N LYS A 53 0.75 -12.53 22.49
CA LYS A 53 -0.51 -13.30 22.31
C LYS A 53 -1.76 -12.43 22.38
N ASP A 54 -1.69 -11.26 23.01
CA ASP A 54 -2.81 -10.32 23.13
C ASP A 54 -3.33 -9.86 21.73
N LYS A 55 -2.53 -10.02 20.67
CA LYS A 55 -2.97 -9.76 19.29
C LYS A 55 -4.23 -10.52 18.90
N PHE A 56 -4.49 -11.69 19.47
CA PHE A 56 -5.69 -12.51 19.20
C PHE A 56 -6.97 -11.88 19.77
N GLU A 57 -6.89 -10.98 20.74
CA GLU A 57 -8.04 -10.22 21.25
C GLU A 57 -8.59 -9.24 20.21
N PHE A 58 -7.74 -8.85 19.24
CA PHE A 58 -8.07 -7.97 18.13
C PHE A 58 -8.38 -8.73 16.83
N ALA A 59 -8.58 -10.05 16.88
CA ALA A 59 -8.86 -10.84 15.70
C ALA A 59 -10.08 -10.28 14.94
N VAL A 60 -9.93 -10.15 13.61
CA VAL A 60 -11.01 -9.68 12.73
C VAL A 60 -12.30 -10.47 12.96
N GLN A 61 -13.43 -9.75 13.06
CA GLN A 61 -14.74 -10.32 13.25
C GLN A 61 -15.70 -9.83 12.16
N PRO A 62 -16.16 -10.70 11.25
CA PRO A 62 -17.13 -10.31 10.23
C PRO A 62 -18.39 -9.68 10.85
N PRO A 63 -19.00 -8.66 10.23
CA PRO A 63 -18.69 -8.14 8.88
C PRO A 63 -17.56 -7.09 8.82
N ARG A 64 -16.87 -6.84 9.92
CA ARG A 64 -15.73 -5.90 9.96
C ARG A 64 -14.54 -6.46 9.15
N HIS A 65 -13.76 -5.54 8.56
CA HIS A 65 -12.55 -5.85 7.81
C HIS A 65 -11.30 -5.23 8.45
N ASP A 66 -11.41 -4.71 9.67
CA ASP A 66 -10.34 -4.16 10.47
C ASP A 66 -9.94 -5.12 11.62
N GLY A 67 -8.77 -4.88 12.22
CA GLY A 67 -8.22 -5.72 13.25
C GLY A 67 -7.13 -6.67 12.76
N TYR A 68 -6.82 -7.67 13.57
CA TYR A 68 -5.74 -8.63 13.36
C TYR A 68 -6.17 -9.80 12.48
N PHE A 69 -5.35 -10.09 11.47
CA PHE A 69 -5.44 -11.24 10.58
C PHE A 69 -4.29 -12.21 10.85
N ALA A 70 -4.64 -13.45 11.15
CA ALA A 70 -3.67 -14.47 11.55
C ALA A 70 -2.72 -14.87 10.41
N PHE A 71 -1.57 -15.43 10.78
CA PHE A 71 -0.59 -15.94 9.83
C PHE A 71 -1.23 -16.90 8.81
N ARG A 72 -0.92 -16.68 7.52
CA ARG A 72 -1.49 -17.43 6.39
C ARG A 72 -3.02 -17.31 6.24
N SER A 73 -3.59 -16.17 6.58
CA SER A 73 -5.03 -15.94 6.37
C SER A 73 -5.38 -15.52 4.94
N GLU A 74 -4.45 -14.89 4.21
CA GLU A 74 -4.66 -14.28 2.89
C GLU A 74 -3.74 -14.88 1.82
N ASN A 75 -4.15 -14.80 0.55
CA ASN A 75 -3.33 -15.09 -0.63
C ASN A 75 -3.65 -14.09 -1.74
N ALA A 76 -2.70 -13.84 -2.64
CA ALA A 76 -2.94 -13.04 -3.83
C ALA A 76 -3.92 -13.75 -4.78
N LYS A 77 -4.59 -12.97 -5.64
CA LYS A 77 -5.46 -13.50 -6.70
C LYS A 77 -4.69 -14.57 -7.49
N ASP A 78 -5.38 -15.66 -7.81
CA ASP A 78 -4.85 -16.80 -8.59
C ASP A 78 -3.64 -17.53 -7.94
N SER A 79 -3.29 -17.22 -6.69
CA SER A 79 -2.28 -17.98 -5.95
C SER A 79 -2.92 -19.07 -5.10
N PRO A 80 -2.61 -20.35 -5.32
CA PRO A 80 -3.13 -21.44 -4.47
C PRO A 80 -2.48 -21.49 -3.09
N THR A 81 -1.33 -20.81 -2.94
CA THR A 81 -0.52 -20.82 -1.73
C THR A 81 -0.75 -19.56 -0.92
N LYS A 82 -0.93 -19.70 0.40
CA LYS A 82 -1.09 -18.58 1.32
C LYS A 82 0.23 -17.84 1.49
N ASP A 83 0.16 -16.50 1.54
CA ASP A 83 1.30 -15.64 1.82
C ASP A 83 1.83 -15.85 3.24
N LEU A 84 3.15 -15.72 3.41
CA LEU A 84 3.84 -15.91 4.69
C LEU A 84 3.81 -14.63 5.52
N LYS A 85 2.61 -14.17 5.85
CA LYS A 85 2.36 -12.94 6.61
C LYS A 85 1.22 -13.07 7.60
N GLU A 86 1.28 -12.28 8.65
CA GLU A 86 0.17 -11.85 9.49
C GLU A 86 0.07 -10.32 9.42
N PHE A 87 -1.09 -9.73 9.68
CA PHE A 87 -1.24 -8.29 9.53
C PHE A 87 -2.39 -7.72 10.36
N PHE A 88 -2.39 -6.40 10.50
CA PHE A 88 -3.45 -5.65 11.15
C PHE A 88 -3.97 -4.58 10.18
N HIS A 89 -5.29 -4.48 10.02
CA HIS A 89 -5.95 -3.45 9.25
C HIS A 89 -6.44 -2.32 10.15
N VAL A 90 -6.12 -1.09 9.76
CA VAL A 90 -6.53 0.14 10.44
C VAL A 90 -7.29 1.04 9.48
N TYR A 91 -8.54 1.33 9.81
CA TYR A 91 -9.38 2.39 9.23
C TYR A 91 -9.58 3.49 10.29
N PRO A 92 -10.18 4.65 9.96
CA PRO A 92 -10.33 5.75 10.92
C PRO A 92 -10.95 5.37 12.27
N ASP A 93 -11.94 4.47 12.27
CA ASP A 93 -12.70 4.07 13.46
C ASP A 93 -12.33 2.66 13.97
N SER A 94 -11.17 2.14 13.58
CA SER A 94 -10.74 0.82 14.00
C SER A 94 -10.37 0.78 15.48
N PRO A 95 -10.78 -0.25 16.23
CA PRO A 95 -10.30 -0.46 17.58
C PRO A 95 -8.82 -0.83 17.55
N LEU A 96 -8.01 -0.06 18.28
CA LEU A 96 -6.56 -0.21 18.34
C LEU A 96 -6.12 -0.63 19.74
N PRO A 97 -4.99 -1.36 19.88
CA PRO A 97 -4.36 -1.55 21.18
C PRO A 97 -4.07 -0.19 21.84
N GLU A 98 -4.45 -0.02 23.11
CA GLU A 98 -4.38 1.27 23.81
C GLU A 98 -2.98 1.91 23.71
N ALA A 99 -1.93 1.12 23.93
CA ALA A 99 -0.55 1.58 23.87
C ALA A 99 -0.09 2.07 22.49
N LEU A 100 -0.76 1.67 21.40
CA LEU A 100 -0.42 2.00 20.03
C LEU A 100 -1.39 3.00 19.39
N SER A 101 -2.54 3.24 20.01
CA SER A 101 -3.66 3.98 19.44
C SER A 101 -3.24 5.38 18.98
N ALA A 102 -2.66 6.19 19.87
CA ALA A 102 -2.28 7.56 19.55
C ALA A 102 -1.20 7.64 18.46
N ALA A 103 -0.16 6.80 18.53
CA ALA A 103 0.91 6.79 17.52
C ALA A 103 0.41 6.32 16.16
N THR A 104 -0.46 5.30 16.14
CA THR A 104 -1.04 4.77 14.90
C THR A 104 -2.00 5.79 14.24
N ALA A 105 -2.85 6.44 15.04
CA ALA A 105 -3.72 7.49 14.52
C ALA A 105 -2.94 8.68 13.94
N ALA A 106 -1.85 9.08 14.60
CA ALA A 106 -0.99 10.17 14.12
C ALA A 106 -0.28 9.81 12.81
N ILE A 107 0.29 8.60 12.69
CA ILE A 107 0.95 8.17 11.44
C ILE A 107 -0.06 7.99 10.30
N TYR A 108 -1.27 7.48 10.59
CA TYR A 108 -2.35 7.40 9.63
C TYR A 108 -2.70 8.77 9.06
N ALA A 109 -2.92 9.76 9.92
CA ALA A 109 -3.26 11.13 9.50
C ALA A 109 -2.15 11.78 8.67
N ASP A 110 -0.89 11.62 9.08
CA ASP A 110 0.26 12.17 8.36
C ASP A 110 0.42 11.53 6.96
N LEU A 111 0.27 10.20 6.86
CA LEU A 111 0.34 9.51 5.56
C LEU A 111 -0.83 9.88 4.65
N GLN A 112 -2.03 10.05 5.20
CA GLN A 112 -3.18 10.52 4.43
C GLN A 112 -2.98 11.94 3.92
N ALA A 113 -2.52 12.86 4.76
CA ALA A 113 -2.24 14.24 4.37
C ALA A 113 -1.14 14.33 3.30
N LEU A 114 -0.03 13.60 3.50
CA LEU A 114 1.04 13.51 2.51
C LEU A 114 0.53 12.94 1.18
N GLY A 115 -0.28 11.89 1.23
CA GLY A 115 -0.82 11.27 0.01
C GLY A 115 -1.75 12.19 -0.77
N VAL A 116 -2.60 12.97 -0.11
CA VAL A 116 -3.44 14.01 -0.73
C VAL A 116 -2.56 15.06 -1.43
N GLU A 117 -1.50 15.52 -0.78
CA GLU A 117 -0.54 16.45 -1.37
C GLU A 117 0.14 15.86 -2.61
N LEU A 118 0.63 14.61 -2.54
CA LEU A 118 1.28 13.94 -3.67
C LEU A 118 0.30 13.72 -4.84
N LEU A 119 -0.97 13.44 -4.58
CA LEU A 119 -2.00 13.37 -5.62
C LEU A 119 -2.19 14.72 -6.31
N SER A 120 -2.14 15.85 -5.57
CA SER A 120 -2.18 17.18 -6.16
C SER A 120 -0.94 17.46 -7.04
N TRP A 121 0.25 16.97 -6.66
CA TRP A 121 1.47 17.07 -7.49
C TRP A 121 1.32 16.25 -8.76
N ILE A 122 0.87 15.00 -8.67
CA ILE A 122 0.63 14.11 -9.82
C ILE A 122 -0.31 14.78 -10.82
N GLN A 123 -1.42 15.33 -10.35
CA GLN A 123 -2.38 16.01 -11.20
C GLN A 123 -1.81 17.28 -11.84
N LYS A 124 -1.12 18.10 -11.07
CA LYS A 124 -0.54 19.37 -11.55
C LYS A 124 0.41 19.16 -12.73
N GLU A 125 1.22 18.12 -12.69
CA GLU A 125 2.22 17.80 -13.71
C GLU A 125 1.66 16.97 -14.87
N ALA A 126 0.46 16.38 -14.72
CA ALA A 126 -0.17 15.60 -15.79
C ALA A 126 -0.55 16.49 -16.99
N PRO A 127 -0.45 15.97 -18.23
CA PRO A 127 -0.90 16.67 -19.43
C PRO A 127 -2.38 17.06 -19.38
N ASP A 128 -2.76 18.11 -20.10
CA ASP A 128 -4.14 18.66 -20.08
C ASP A 128 -5.19 17.63 -20.50
N ASP A 129 -4.89 16.81 -21.50
CA ASP A 129 -5.77 15.74 -21.97
C ASP A 129 -6.00 14.64 -20.91
N ILE A 130 -4.98 14.33 -20.11
CA ILE A 130 -5.11 13.41 -18.98
C ILE A 130 -5.93 14.06 -17.85
N ARG A 131 -5.60 15.29 -17.47
CA ARG A 131 -6.29 16.02 -16.40
C ARG A 131 -7.78 16.20 -16.65
N THR A 132 -8.18 16.48 -17.87
CA THR A 132 -9.58 16.65 -18.26
C THR A 132 -10.35 15.34 -18.28
N GLY A 133 -9.67 14.21 -18.26
CA GLY A 133 -10.26 12.86 -18.11
C GLY A 133 -10.69 12.52 -16.68
N PHE A 134 -10.11 13.16 -15.67
CA PHE A 134 -10.48 12.93 -14.27
C PHE A 134 -11.88 13.45 -13.97
N SER A 135 -12.69 12.66 -13.29
CA SER A 135 -14.05 13.07 -12.89
C SER A 135 -14.06 14.19 -11.84
N LEU A 136 -13.02 14.22 -11.01
CA LEU A 136 -12.72 15.23 -9.99
C LEU A 136 -11.19 15.41 -9.93
N PRO A 137 -10.69 16.53 -9.39
CA PRO A 137 -9.29 16.61 -8.98
C PRO A 137 -8.87 15.42 -8.10
N LEU A 138 -7.67 14.86 -8.32
CA LEU A 138 -7.24 13.64 -7.64
C LEU A 138 -7.19 13.79 -6.11
N ASP A 139 -6.77 14.96 -5.61
CA ASP A 139 -6.78 15.30 -4.19
C ASP A 139 -8.22 15.47 -3.66
N GLU A 140 -9.15 16.02 -4.47
CA GLU A 140 -10.57 16.15 -4.12
C GLU A 140 -11.28 14.78 -4.10
N MET A 141 -10.81 13.78 -4.85
CA MET A 141 -11.33 12.41 -4.76
C MET A 141 -11.15 11.83 -3.34
N MET A 142 -10.15 12.31 -2.61
CA MET A 142 -9.80 11.89 -1.25
C MET A 142 -10.54 12.68 -0.15
N ALA A 143 -11.16 13.82 -0.48
CA ALA A 143 -11.83 14.67 0.52
C ALA A 143 -12.88 13.86 1.29
N ASP A 144 -12.79 13.86 2.63
CA ASP A 144 -13.68 13.11 3.53
C ASP A 144 -13.75 11.57 3.27
N SER A 145 -12.79 10.99 2.55
CA SER A 145 -12.73 9.54 2.37
C SER A 145 -12.34 8.84 3.68
N ASN A 146 -13.17 7.90 4.09
CA ASN A 146 -12.90 6.97 5.19
C ASN A 146 -12.49 5.57 4.71
N GLN A 147 -12.21 5.42 3.40
CA GLN A 147 -11.92 4.14 2.76
C GLN A 147 -10.42 3.80 2.73
N SER A 148 -9.57 4.76 3.06
CA SER A 148 -8.12 4.52 3.09
C SER A 148 -7.76 3.52 4.19
N LEU A 149 -6.86 2.59 3.85
CA LEU A 149 -6.45 1.49 4.71
C LEU A 149 -4.96 1.61 5.04
N LEU A 150 -4.62 1.73 6.32
CA LEU A 150 -3.27 1.47 6.79
C LEU A 150 -3.16 -0.01 7.17
N ARG A 151 -2.31 -0.74 6.45
CA ARG A 151 -2.06 -2.16 6.74
C ARG A 151 -0.69 -2.31 7.40
N ILE A 152 -0.65 -2.90 8.58
CA ILE A 152 0.60 -3.18 9.28
C ILE A 152 0.89 -4.66 9.14
N LEU A 153 2.00 -5.00 8.49
CA LEU A 153 2.38 -6.35 8.10
C LEU A 153 3.58 -6.84 8.91
N HIS A 154 3.48 -8.08 9.36
CA HIS A 154 4.59 -8.85 9.88
C HIS A 154 4.82 -10.08 9.02
N TYR A 155 6.04 -10.23 8.54
CA TYR A 155 6.54 -11.41 7.84
C TYR A 155 7.53 -12.10 8.78
N PRO A 156 7.15 -13.20 9.46
CA PRO A 156 8.06 -13.94 10.33
C PRO A 156 9.21 -14.57 9.55
N PRO A 157 10.25 -15.08 10.23
CA PRO A 157 11.27 -15.90 9.59
C PRO A 157 10.63 -17.09 8.86
N VAL A 158 11.12 -17.40 7.66
CA VAL A 158 10.61 -18.49 6.81
C VAL A 158 11.21 -19.81 7.28
N GLU A 159 10.38 -20.83 7.53
CA GLU A 159 10.87 -22.18 7.83
C GLU A 159 11.29 -22.92 6.55
N GLU A 160 12.27 -23.84 6.63
CA GLU A 160 12.77 -24.59 5.46
C GLU A 160 11.66 -25.36 4.73
N ALA A 161 10.62 -25.78 5.43
CA ALA A 161 9.47 -26.48 4.84
C ALA A 161 8.53 -25.57 4.00
N GLU A 162 8.78 -24.27 3.96
CA GLU A 162 7.92 -23.27 3.31
C GLU A 162 8.48 -22.75 1.97
N THR A 163 9.30 -23.55 1.28
CA THR A 163 10.04 -23.15 0.08
C THR A 163 9.16 -22.73 -1.10
N ASP A 164 7.91 -23.21 -1.18
CA ASP A 164 6.97 -22.91 -2.27
C ASP A 164 6.10 -21.67 -2.01
N ALA A 165 6.13 -21.14 -0.79
CA ALA A 165 5.41 -19.93 -0.41
C ALA A 165 6.37 -18.73 -0.36
N ILE A 166 5.87 -17.55 -0.68
CA ILE A 166 6.61 -16.28 -0.58
C ILE A 166 5.94 -15.32 0.40
N ARG A 167 6.65 -14.30 0.84
CA ARG A 167 6.15 -13.30 1.78
C ARG A 167 4.90 -12.58 1.28
N ALA A 168 4.92 -12.13 0.03
CA ALA A 168 3.72 -11.67 -0.67
C ALA A 168 3.83 -12.02 -2.16
N ALA A 169 2.83 -12.73 -2.69
CA ALA A 169 2.76 -13.09 -4.10
C ALA A 169 2.58 -11.84 -4.99
N ALA A 170 2.88 -11.99 -6.28
CA ALA A 170 2.76 -10.92 -7.26
C ALA A 170 1.30 -10.41 -7.33
N HIS A 171 1.11 -9.09 -7.21
CA HIS A 171 -0.18 -8.42 -7.23
C HIS A 171 -0.04 -6.97 -7.68
N GLU A 172 -1.16 -6.32 -7.90
CA GLU A 172 -1.32 -4.88 -8.09
C GLU A 172 -2.21 -4.34 -6.99
N ASP A 173 -1.98 -3.09 -6.58
CA ASP A 173 -2.78 -2.42 -5.57
C ASP A 173 -4.08 -1.87 -6.18
N ILE A 174 -5.18 -1.97 -5.46
CA ILE A 174 -6.52 -1.62 -5.96
C ILE A 174 -6.78 -0.10 -5.95
N ASN A 175 -6.09 0.64 -5.09
CA ASN A 175 -6.31 2.04 -4.72
C ASN A 175 -5.82 3.08 -5.78
N LEU A 176 -5.79 4.38 -5.40
CA LEU A 176 -5.16 5.43 -6.22
C LEU A 176 -3.63 5.34 -6.14
N ILE A 177 -3.07 5.54 -4.96
CA ILE A 177 -1.64 5.40 -4.70
C ILE A 177 -1.41 4.75 -3.33
N THR A 178 -0.33 4.01 -3.21
CA THR A 178 0.14 3.45 -1.94
C THR A 178 1.36 4.23 -1.45
N LEU A 179 1.36 4.62 -0.20
CA LEU A 179 2.51 5.16 0.51
C LEU A 179 3.03 4.09 1.47
N LEU A 180 4.17 3.51 1.15
CA LEU A 180 4.80 2.47 1.95
C LEU A 180 5.95 3.06 2.75
N LEU A 181 5.80 3.22 4.07
CA LEU A 181 6.92 3.51 4.96
C LEU A 181 7.99 2.44 4.74
N SER A 182 9.27 2.86 4.61
CA SER A 182 10.35 1.92 4.31
C SER A 182 10.30 0.73 5.26
N GLY A 183 10.23 -0.46 4.69
CA GLY A 183 10.17 -1.70 5.45
C GLY A 183 11.44 -1.91 6.29
N SER A 184 11.33 -2.63 7.38
CA SER A 184 12.47 -2.91 8.27
C SER A 184 13.60 -3.71 7.59
N LYS A 185 13.33 -4.34 6.44
CA LYS A 185 14.26 -5.17 5.66
C LYS A 185 13.91 -5.11 4.15
N PRO A 186 14.87 -5.38 3.24
CA PRO A 186 14.62 -5.44 1.80
C PRO A 186 13.68 -6.58 1.40
N GLY A 187 13.39 -6.68 0.10
CA GLY A 187 12.61 -7.77 -0.51
C GLY A 187 11.43 -7.32 -1.36
N LEU A 188 11.12 -6.02 -1.43
CA LEU A 188 10.14 -5.49 -2.38
C LEU A 188 10.73 -5.51 -3.79
N GLN A 189 10.01 -6.08 -4.74
CA GLN A 189 10.34 -6.09 -6.17
C GLN A 189 9.16 -5.64 -7.01
N ALA A 190 9.44 -4.86 -8.07
CA ALA A 190 8.48 -4.49 -9.10
C ALA A 190 8.85 -5.10 -10.44
N LYS A 191 7.85 -5.37 -11.27
CA LYS A 191 7.98 -6.02 -12.57
C LYS A 191 7.92 -4.97 -13.69
N ASP A 192 8.95 -4.93 -14.54
CA ASP A 192 8.93 -4.02 -15.69
C ASP A 192 8.02 -4.52 -16.83
N ALA A 193 7.78 -3.67 -17.82
CA ALA A 193 6.97 -4.02 -18.99
C ALA A 193 7.54 -5.17 -19.83
N ALA A 194 8.83 -5.49 -19.71
CA ALA A 194 9.47 -6.64 -20.34
C ALA A 194 9.33 -7.92 -19.53
N GLY A 195 8.74 -7.85 -18.33
CA GLY A 195 8.51 -8.99 -17.44
C GLY A 195 9.65 -9.28 -16.47
N ASN A 196 10.68 -8.43 -16.38
CA ASN A 196 11.79 -8.60 -15.46
C ASN A 196 11.48 -8.01 -14.09
N TRP A 197 11.95 -8.70 -13.02
CA TRP A 197 11.82 -8.22 -11.65
C TRP A 197 13.02 -7.36 -11.25
N HIS A 198 12.73 -6.21 -10.61
CA HIS A 198 13.71 -5.26 -10.12
C HIS A 198 13.49 -5.01 -8.63
N ASP A 199 14.57 -5.00 -7.85
CA ASP A 199 14.52 -4.62 -6.44
C ASP A 199 14.20 -3.13 -6.32
N ILE A 200 13.26 -2.80 -5.44
CA ILE A 200 12.96 -1.42 -5.06
C ILE A 200 13.76 -1.10 -3.80
N ALA A 201 14.84 -0.36 -4.00
CA ALA A 201 15.66 0.12 -2.90
C ALA A 201 14.94 1.27 -2.18
N CYS A 202 14.77 1.15 -0.88
CA CYS A 202 14.20 2.18 -0.04
C CYS A 202 14.93 2.18 1.31
N ASP A 203 15.73 3.21 1.56
CA ASP A 203 16.49 3.32 2.80
C ASP A 203 15.57 3.65 3.99
N ALA A 204 16.07 3.41 5.20
CA ALA A 204 15.34 3.71 6.41
C ALA A 204 14.94 5.19 6.48
N GLY A 205 13.68 5.45 6.79
CA GLY A 205 13.14 6.81 6.85
C GLY A 205 12.67 7.39 5.51
N MET A 206 12.72 6.62 4.41
CA MET A 206 12.11 6.97 3.12
C MET A 206 10.71 6.36 2.98
N ILE A 207 9.96 6.81 1.99
CA ILE A 207 8.65 6.26 1.61
C ILE A 207 8.72 5.78 0.16
N THR A 208 8.33 4.53 -0.09
CA THR A 208 8.05 4.06 -1.45
C THR A 208 6.62 4.45 -1.82
N ILE A 209 6.44 4.97 -3.02
CA ILE A 209 5.14 5.33 -3.59
C ILE A 209 4.90 4.45 -4.80
N ASN A 210 3.70 3.88 -4.93
CA ASN A 210 3.30 3.19 -6.16
C ASN A 210 1.87 3.53 -6.55
N ASN A 211 1.63 3.51 -7.87
CA ASN A 211 0.30 3.65 -8.45
C ASN A 211 -0.52 2.37 -8.19
N GLY A 212 -1.81 2.57 -7.97
CA GLY A 212 -2.79 1.50 -7.93
C GLY A 212 -3.71 1.51 -9.15
N ASP A 213 -4.55 0.48 -9.23
CA ASP A 213 -5.47 0.24 -10.35
C ASP A 213 -6.47 1.40 -10.56
N MET A 214 -6.93 2.03 -9.47
CA MET A 214 -7.87 3.16 -9.58
C MET A 214 -7.22 4.38 -10.25
N LEU A 215 -5.94 4.67 -9.98
CA LEU A 215 -5.22 5.73 -10.67
C LEU A 215 -4.96 5.35 -12.14
N ALA A 216 -4.59 4.11 -12.41
CA ALA A 216 -4.40 3.62 -13.77
C ALA A 216 -5.72 3.73 -14.57
N MET A 217 -6.84 3.34 -13.97
CA MET A 217 -8.16 3.41 -14.60
C MET A 217 -8.61 4.84 -14.90
N THR A 218 -8.47 5.76 -13.93
CA THR A 218 -8.92 7.15 -14.10
C THR A 218 -8.02 7.97 -15.03
N SER A 219 -6.76 7.53 -15.23
CA SER A 219 -5.79 8.15 -16.14
C SER A 219 -5.67 7.46 -17.50
N ASP A 220 -6.56 6.52 -17.83
CA ASP A 220 -6.48 5.67 -19.04
C ASP A 220 -5.10 5.01 -19.22
N ASN A 221 -4.55 4.48 -18.12
CA ASN A 221 -3.22 3.86 -18.00
C ASN A 221 -2.03 4.81 -18.27
N TYR A 222 -2.22 6.13 -18.25
CA TYR A 222 -1.11 7.07 -18.28
C TYR A 222 -0.20 6.89 -17.06
N PHE A 223 -0.77 6.59 -15.89
CA PHE A 223 -0.06 6.13 -14.70
C PHE A 223 -0.31 4.63 -14.51
N PRO A 224 0.62 3.75 -14.92
CA PRO A 224 0.39 2.31 -14.86
C PRO A 224 0.35 1.80 -13.42
N SER A 225 -0.56 0.87 -13.13
CA SER A 225 -0.49 0.02 -11.93
C SER A 225 0.53 -1.08 -12.19
N THR A 226 1.58 -1.13 -11.38
CA THR A 226 2.72 -2.01 -11.66
C THR A 226 2.74 -3.20 -10.71
N THR A 227 2.76 -4.39 -11.29
CA THR A 227 2.84 -5.66 -10.55
C THR A 227 4.07 -5.68 -9.65
N HIS A 228 3.89 -6.00 -8.38
CA HIS A 228 4.97 -6.09 -7.40
C HIS A 228 4.80 -7.28 -6.45
N ARG A 229 5.86 -7.63 -5.74
CA ARG A 229 5.90 -8.77 -4.82
C ARG A 229 6.87 -8.53 -3.67
N VAL A 230 6.76 -9.34 -2.60
CA VAL A 230 7.78 -9.41 -1.54
C VAL A 230 8.38 -10.81 -1.52
N ILE A 231 9.66 -10.91 -1.85
CA ILE A 231 10.38 -12.19 -1.91
C ILE A 231 10.86 -12.67 -0.53
N ASN A 232 11.12 -13.95 -0.42
CA ASN A 232 11.75 -14.52 0.76
C ASN A 232 13.21 -14.05 0.85
N PRO A 233 13.73 -13.81 2.05
CA PRO A 233 15.14 -13.47 2.24
C PRO A 233 16.05 -14.68 2.01
N ASP A 234 17.32 -14.41 1.74
CA ASP A 234 18.37 -15.45 1.82
C ASP A 234 18.42 -16.03 3.23
N ALA A 235 18.85 -17.31 3.34
CA ALA A 235 18.90 -18.02 4.62
C ALA A 235 19.70 -17.26 5.71
N LYS A 236 20.74 -16.52 5.34
CA LYS A 236 21.54 -15.71 6.27
C LYS A 236 20.83 -14.45 6.78
N GLN A 237 19.80 -13.99 6.05
CA GLN A 237 19.01 -12.79 6.34
C GLN A 237 17.58 -13.13 6.80
N ASN A 238 17.33 -14.40 7.13
CA ASN A 238 16.02 -14.89 7.51
C ASN A 238 15.60 -14.39 8.89
N GLN A 239 15.07 -13.18 8.91
CA GLN A 239 14.58 -12.47 10.10
C GLN A 239 13.16 -11.94 9.85
N SER A 240 12.47 -11.59 10.95
CA SER A 240 11.22 -10.83 10.87
C SER A 240 11.38 -9.58 10.02
N ARG A 241 10.40 -9.33 9.14
CA ARG A 241 10.28 -8.10 8.37
C ARG A 241 8.94 -7.46 8.68
N TYR A 242 8.94 -6.16 8.89
CA TYR A 242 7.73 -5.36 9.04
C TYR A 242 7.56 -4.44 7.85
N SER A 243 6.32 -4.11 7.52
CA SER A 243 5.96 -3.25 6.41
C SER A 243 4.64 -2.54 6.72
N MET A 244 4.49 -1.29 6.28
CA MET A 244 3.34 -0.47 6.67
C MET A 244 2.84 0.37 5.49
N PRO A 245 2.18 -0.27 4.48
CA PRO A 245 1.55 0.44 3.38
C PRO A 245 0.27 1.15 3.84
N MET A 246 0.11 2.40 3.39
CA MET A 246 -1.12 3.17 3.41
C MET A 246 -1.73 3.18 2.02
N PHE A 247 -2.84 2.49 1.85
CA PHE A 247 -3.60 2.41 0.61
C PHE A 247 -4.62 3.56 0.55
N LEU A 248 -4.41 4.52 -0.33
CA LEU A 248 -5.26 5.70 -0.44
C LEU A 248 -6.42 5.43 -1.40
N HIS A 249 -7.61 5.28 -0.85
CA HIS A 249 -8.83 5.03 -1.60
C HIS A 249 -9.69 6.30 -1.68
N PRO A 250 -10.21 6.62 -2.88
CA PRO A 250 -11.14 7.73 -3.03
C PRO A 250 -12.47 7.43 -2.32
N ARG A 251 -13.36 8.43 -2.25
CA ARG A 251 -14.73 8.21 -1.78
C ARG A 251 -15.44 7.17 -2.67
N PRO A 252 -16.36 6.37 -2.11
CA PRO A 252 -17.05 5.29 -2.81
C PRO A 252 -17.76 5.71 -4.11
N GLU A 253 -18.37 6.91 -4.11
CA GLU A 253 -19.16 7.45 -5.23
C GLU A 253 -18.32 8.08 -6.35
N VAL A 254 -17.01 8.25 -6.18
CA VAL A 254 -16.13 8.84 -7.20
C VAL A 254 -16.11 7.97 -8.45
N LEU A 255 -16.39 8.60 -9.60
CA LEU A 255 -16.30 7.92 -10.89
C LEU A 255 -14.82 7.79 -11.30
N LEU A 256 -14.35 6.56 -11.49
CA LEU A 256 -13.02 6.26 -12.02
C LEU A 256 -13.00 6.33 -13.55
N LYS A 257 -14.11 5.93 -14.16
CA LYS A 257 -14.40 6.03 -15.60
C LYS A 257 -15.91 6.03 -15.82
N PRO A 258 -16.41 6.32 -17.02
CA PRO A 258 -17.84 6.28 -17.29
C PRO A 258 -18.49 4.95 -16.87
N GLY A 259 -19.44 5.02 -15.95
CA GLY A 259 -20.20 3.86 -15.46
C GLY A 259 -19.53 2.99 -14.41
N THR A 260 -18.37 3.38 -13.88
CA THR A 260 -17.68 2.63 -12.82
C THR A 260 -17.26 3.56 -11.68
N THR A 261 -17.84 3.39 -10.52
CA THR A 261 -17.43 4.09 -9.30
C THR A 261 -16.25 3.40 -8.61
N ALA A 262 -15.62 4.08 -7.66
CA ALA A 262 -14.57 3.50 -6.82
C ALA A 262 -15.11 2.32 -6.01
N ASP A 263 -16.34 2.40 -5.50
CA ASP A 263 -16.96 1.30 -4.77
C ASP A 263 -17.26 0.11 -5.69
N ASP A 264 -17.83 0.33 -6.88
CA ASP A 264 -18.07 -0.76 -7.85
C ASP A 264 -16.80 -1.56 -8.10
N TYR A 265 -15.68 -0.86 -8.36
CA TYR A 265 -14.40 -1.50 -8.62
C TYR A 265 -13.86 -2.22 -7.38
N LEU A 266 -13.91 -1.59 -6.20
CA LEU A 266 -13.46 -2.20 -4.95
C LEU A 266 -14.25 -3.48 -4.64
N GLN A 267 -15.59 -3.45 -4.79
CA GLN A 267 -16.45 -4.60 -4.53
C GLN A 267 -16.13 -5.78 -5.50
N GLU A 268 -15.92 -5.47 -6.77
CA GLU A 268 -15.51 -6.47 -7.78
C GLU A 268 -14.20 -7.14 -7.36
N ARG A 269 -13.17 -6.35 -7.02
CA ARG A 269 -11.85 -6.86 -6.62
C ARG A 269 -11.91 -7.68 -5.32
N LEU A 270 -12.65 -7.21 -4.30
CA LEU A 270 -12.81 -7.95 -3.04
C LEU A 270 -13.52 -9.29 -3.25
N THR A 271 -14.45 -9.36 -4.21
CA THR A 271 -15.12 -10.60 -4.58
C THR A 271 -14.16 -11.57 -5.29
N GLU A 272 -13.34 -11.08 -6.21
CA GLU A 272 -12.35 -11.89 -6.93
C GLU A 272 -11.29 -12.51 -6.00
N ILE A 273 -10.84 -11.80 -4.99
CA ILE A 273 -9.87 -12.31 -3.99
C ILE A 273 -10.52 -13.08 -2.85
N GLY A 274 -11.85 -13.31 -2.91
CA GLY A 274 -12.57 -14.15 -1.95
C GLY A 274 -12.82 -13.52 -0.57
N LEU A 275 -12.67 -12.20 -0.44
CA LEU A 275 -12.97 -11.46 0.80
C LEU A 275 -14.44 -11.09 0.94
N LYS A 276 -15.24 -11.27 -0.12
CA LYS A 276 -16.71 -11.18 -0.09
C LYS A 276 -17.34 -12.43 -0.69
N PRO A 277 -18.50 -12.88 -0.16
CA PRO A 277 -19.23 -13.94 -0.81
C PRO A 277 -19.69 -13.48 -2.19
N GLN A 278 -19.54 -14.35 -3.22
CA GLN A 278 -20.19 -14.14 -4.50
C GLN A 278 -21.70 -14.06 -4.21
N THR A 279 -22.32 -12.93 -4.47
CA THR A 279 -23.78 -12.83 -4.46
C THR A 279 -24.29 -13.75 -5.55
N ALA A 280 -25.03 -14.82 -5.14
CA ALA A 280 -25.71 -15.67 -6.11
C ALA A 280 -26.61 -14.78 -6.98
N SER A 281 -26.30 -14.72 -8.27
CA SER A 281 -27.09 -14.06 -9.32
C SER A 281 -28.41 -14.81 -9.56
#